data_fca7261baeff8a4fa3216e1138109727
#
_entry.id   fca7261baeff8a4fa3216e1138109727
#
_cell.length_a   1.000
_cell.length_b   1.000
_cell.length_c   1.000
_cell.angle_alpha   90.00
_cell.angle_beta   90.00
_cell.angle_gamma   90.00
#
_symmetry.space_group_name_H-M   'P 1'
#
loop_
_entity.id
_entity.type
_entity.pdbx_description
1 polymer ?
#
loop_
_entity_poly.entity_id
_entity_poly.type
_entity_poly.pdbx_seq_one_letter_code
_entity_poly.pdbx_strand_id
1 'polypeptide(L)'
;MTIILISAIIGYMIETDYKPRNFSSILNLVREGERENEYTKESKLSKRFDRLRSRNHKSWSCAQFESVNAAPFKTYDTIRTTLAAKFAKFDTKELQTMMDGNDFDIASIGQRKTAIFVIVSDTDRSMDSPANIFFTQAMNALCGYADNECKDSRLPIPVRFILDDFATNCRIEEFPRMISSIRSRGISVMLMVQSEAQLTQGYADDAVTIISNCDTYVYLGGNDVTTAEAISKRCNKPLNQVLNMPIGNCWVFRRGSQPVYTTLSDVKECIREMEMI
;
A
#
# COMPACT_ATOMS: atom_id res chain seq x y z
N MET A 1 4.05 -3.16 -21.81
CA MET A 1 5.37 -3.77 -22.10
C MET A 1 6.28 -3.78 -20.86
N THR A 2 6.44 -2.68 -20.12
CA THR A 2 7.26 -2.64 -18.87
C THR A 2 6.77 -3.66 -17.82
N ILE A 3 5.43 -3.80 -17.66
CA ILE A 3 4.84 -4.81 -16.76
C ILE A 3 5.19 -6.23 -17.20
N ILE A 4 5.21 -6.49 -18.50
CA ILE A 4 5.55 -7.83 -19.04
C ILE A 4 7.02 -8.17 -18.73
N LEU A 5 7.93 -7.21 -18.89
CA LEU A 5 9.35 -7.44 -18.57
C LEU A 5 9.57 -7.72 -17.09
N ILE A 6 8.96 -6.94 -16.18
CA ILE A 6 9.09 -7.20 -14.74
C ILE A 6 8.45 -8.54 -14.36
N SER A 7 7.29 -8.88 -14.94
CA SER A 7 6.64 -10.17 -14.70
C SER A 7 7.50 -11.35 -15.17
N ALA A 8 8.16 -11.21 -16.34
CA ALA A 8 9.11 -12.21 -16.83
C ALA A 8 10.29 -12.39 -15.85
N ILE A 9 10.88 -11.29 -15.37
CA ILE A 9 12.01 -11.32 -14.44
C ILE A 9 11.61 -11.96 -13.11
N ILE A 10 10.47 -11.56 -12.52
CA ILE A 10 9.97 -12.15 -11.28
C ILE A 10 9.66 -13.65 -11.48
N GLY A 11 9.00 -14.00 -12.58
CA GLY A 11 8.73 -15.40 -12.93
C GLY A 11 10.02 -16.21 -13.07
N TYR A 12 11.05 -15.66 -13.72
CA TYR A 12 12.38 -16.27 -13.79
C TYR A 12 12.97 -16.52 -12.40
N MET A 13 12.90 -15.53 -11.51
CA MET A 13 13.43 -15.66 -10.14
C MET A 13 12.70 -16.76 -9.34
N ILE A 14 11.38 -16.91 -9.56
CA ILE A 14 10.58 -17.96 -8.93
C ILE A 14 10.94 -19.34 -9.51
N GLU A 15 10.90 -19.48 -10.84
CA GLU A 15 11.13 -20.76 -11.54
C GLU A 15 12.54 -21.31 -11.38
N THR A 16 13.54 -20.45 -11.11
CA THR A 16 14.95 -20.84 -10.93
C THR A 16 15.43 -20.85 -9.48
N ASP A 17 14.53 -20.56 -8.53
CA ASP A 17 14.88 -20.31 -7.12
C ASP A 17 16.02 -19.30 -6.96
N TYR A 18 16.05 -18.27 -7.81
CA TYR A 18 17.03 -17.20 -7.76
C TYR A 18 16.98 -16.45 -6.42
N LYS A 19 18.13 -16.21 -5.81
CA LYS A 19 18.27 -15.52 -4.52
C LYS A 19 19.39 -14.48 -4.56
N PRO A 20 19.27 -13.40 -3.77
CA PRO A 20 18.10 -13.00 -2.97
C PRO A 20 16.93 -12.54 -3.85
N ARG A 21 15.70 -12.67 -3.36
CA ARG A 21 14.48 -12.19 -4.04
C ARG A 21 14.10 -10.82 -3.53
N ASN A 22 14.83 -9.80 -3.93
CA ASN A 22 14.62 -8.41 -3.55
C ASN A 22 14.65 -7.49 -4.78
N PHE A 23 14.36 -6.21 -4.58
CA PHE A 23 14.31 -5.23 -5.67
C PHE A 23 15.68 -5.00 -6.32
N SER A 24 16.76 -5.10 -5.58
CA SER A 24 18.12 -4.98 -6.13
C SER A 24 18.44 -6.10 -7.11
N SER A 25 18.01 -7.33 -6.80
CA SER A 25 18.14 -8.46 -7.72
C SER A 25 17.35 -8.26 -9.01
N ILE A 26 16.12 -7.71 -8.91
CA ILE A 26 15.32 -7.35 -10.08
C ILE A 26 16.07 -6.31 -10.91
N LEU A 27 16.57 -5.24 -10.29
CA LEU A 27 17.29 -4.17 -10.98
C LEU A 27 18.57 -4.70 -11.67
N ASN A 28 19.31 -5.59 -11.01
CA ASN A 28 20.50 -6.22 -11.60
C ASN A 28 20.12 -7.06 -12.83
N LEU A 29 19.03 -7.84 -12.78
CA LEU A 29 18.55 -8.59 -13.94
C LEU A 29 18.07 -7.66 -15.07
N VAL A 30 17.44 -6.52 -14.75
CA VAL A 30 17.09 -5.50 -15.74
C VAL A 30 18.34 -4.92 -16.41
N ARG A 31 19.40 -4.65 -15.64
CA ARG A 31 20.69 -4.18 -16.17
C ARG A 31 21.35 -5.22 -17.07
N GLU A 32 21.28 -6.49 -16.71
CA GLU A 32 21.76 -7.61 -17.55
C GLU A 32 21.02 -7.73 -18.89
N GLY A 33 19.85 -7.10 -19.01
CA GLY A 33 19.07 -7.01 -20.26
C GLY A 33 19.65 -6.06 -21.29
N GLU A 34 20.73 -5.34 -21.00
CA GLU A 34 21.40 -4.45 -21.97
C GLU A 34 21.96 -5.23 -23.15
N ARG A 35 21.60 -4.79 -24.38
CA ARG A 35 22.10 -5.36 -25.63
C ARG A 35 23.32 -4.58 -26.10
N GLU A 36 24.31 -5.28 -26.64
CA GLU A 36 25.56 -4.65 -27.09
C GLU A 36 25.37 -3.67 -28.25
N ASN A 37 24.42 -3.92 -29.13
CA ASN A 37 24.12 -3.06 -30.28
C ASN A 37 22.68 -3.30 -30.78
N GLU A 38 22.26 -2.50 -31.79
CA GLU A 38 20.91 -2.56 -32.37
C GLU A 38 20.64 -3.78 -33.25
N TYR A 39 21.68 -4.50 -33.66
CA TYR A 39 21.58 -5.66 -34.54
C TYR A 39 21.43 -6.98 -33.81
N THR A 40 21.66 -6.99 -32.51
CA THR A 40 21.52 -8.21 -31.71
C THR A 40 20.36 -8.13 -30.74
N LYS A 41 19.71 -9.27 -30.51
CA LYS A 41 18.74 -9.47 -29.42
C LYS A 41 19.38 -10.13 -28.20
N GLU A 42 20.68 -10.43 -28.29
CA GLU A 42 21.40 -11.07 -27.22
C GLU A 42 21.77 -10.08 -26.10
N SER A 43 21.63 -10.55 -24.88
CA SER A 43 22.06 -9.89 -23.65
C SER A 43 22.40 -10.95 -22.61
N LYS A 44 22.98 -10.57 -21.49
CA LYS A 44 23.21 -11.53 -20.37
C LYS A 44 21.88 -12.10 -19.88
N LEU A 45 20.83 -11.26 -19.83
CA LEU A 45 19.49 -11.67 -19.44
C LEU A 45 18.88 -12.66 -20.45
N SER A 46 18.99 -12.42 -21.77
CA SER A 46 18.45 -13.35 -22.77
C SER A 46 19.10 -14.73 -22.66
N LYS A 47 20.42 -14.79 -22.45
CA LYS A 47 21.15 -16.05 -22.23
C LYS A 47 20.68 -16.81 -20.99
N ARG A 48 20.24 -16.09 -19.94
CA ARG A 48 19.63 -16.74 -18.76
C ARG A 48 18.27 -17.38 -19.12
N PHE A 49 17.43 -16.67 -19.86
CA PHE A 49 16.13 -17.19 -20.30
C PHE A 49 16.28 -18.35 -21.28
N ASP A 50 17.29 -18.36 -22.16
CA ASP A 50 17.57 -19.46 -23.07
C ASP A 50 17.96 -20.74 -22.30
N ARG A 51 18.76 -20.60 -21.24
CA ARG A 51 19.09 -21.73 -20.33
C ARG A 51 17.86 -22.23 -19.57
N LEU A 52 16.95 -21.35 -19.13
CA LEU A 52 15.71 -21.78 -18.50
C LEU A 52 14.82 -22.52 -19.51
N ARG A 53 14.68 -21.99 -20.73
CA ARG A 53 13.89 -22.61 -21.81
C ARG A 53 14.39 -24.00 -22.16
N SER A 54 15.70 -24.21 -22.20
CA SER A 54 16.27 -25.54 -22.48
C SER A 54 15.94 -26.58 -21.39
N ARG A 55 15.65 -26.14 -20.15
CA ARG A 55 15.25 -27.01 -19.03
C ARG A 55 13.74 -27.14 -18.89
N ASN A 56 13.01 -26.07 -19.20
CA ASN A 56 11.55 -26.00 -19.10
C ASN A 56 10.95 -25.32 -20.34
N HIS A 57 10.61 -26.13 -21.34
CA HIS A 57 10.00 -25.63 -22.60
C HIS A 57 8.63 -24.96 -22.39
N LYS A 58 7.95 -25.22 -21.26
CA LYS A 58 6.65 -24.64 -20.92
C LYS A 58 6.76 -23.48 -19.92
N SER A 59 7.95 -22.93 -19.74
CA SER A 59 8.16 -21.80 -18.83
C SER A 59 7.31 -20.59 -19.24
N TRP A 60 6.44 -20.16 -18.32
CA TRP A 60 5.63 -18.98 -18.52
C TRP A 60 6.50 -17.71 -18.58
N SER A 61 7.52 -17.63 -17.73
CA SER A 61 8.42 -16.47 -17.70
C SER A 61 9.21 -16.32 -19.01
N CYS A 62 9.61 -17.43 -19.64
CA CYS A 62 10.26 -17.42 -20.95
C CYS A 62 9.33 -16.86 -22.04
N ALA A 63 8.05 -17.24 -22.05
CA ALA A 63 7.08 -16.72 -23.01
C ALA A 63 6.86 -15.21 -22.84
N GLN A 64 6.78 -14.72 -21.58
CA GLN A 64 6.67 -13.29 -21.31
C GLN A 64 7.92 -12.53 -21.75
N PHE A 65 9.11 -13.05 -21.46
CA PHE A 65 10.36 -12.43 -21.88
C PHE A 65 10.47 -12.33 -23.40
N GLU A 66 10.13 -13.40 -24.11
CA GLU A 66 10.20 -13.45 -25.58
C GLU A 66 9.33 -12.37 -26.22
N SER A 67 8.12 -12.14 -25.67
CA SER A 67 7.20 -11.09 -26.15
C SER A 67 7.83 -9.70 -26.10
N VAL A 68 8.66 -9.44 -25.08
CA VAL A 68 9.37 -8.15 -24.92
C VAL A 68 10.68 -8.15 -25.72
N ASN A 69 11.41 -9.27 -25.72
CA ASN A 69 12.70 -9.39 -26.41
C ASN A 69 12.53 -9.42 -27.95
N ALA A 70 11.33 -9.65 -28.46
CA ALA A 70 11.03 -9.54 -29.89
C ALA A 70 11.01 -8.08 -30.37
N ALA A 71 10.84 -7.11 -29.48
CA ALA A 71 10.74 -5.69 -29.84
C ALA A 71 12.02 -5.15 -30.50
N PRO A 72 11.90 -4.16 -31.39
CA PRO A 72 13.04 -3.44 -31.94
C PRO A 72 13.93 -2.86 -30.84
N PHE A 73 15.23 -2.68 -31.12
CA PHE A 73 16.24 -2.23 -30.16
C PHE A 73 15.79 -1.00 -29.34
N LYS A 74 15.38 0.08 -30.02
CA LYS A 74 14.97 1.33 -29.33
C LYS A 74 13.77 1.10 -28.41
N THR A 75 12.79 0.33 -28.83
CA THR A 75 11.61 0.03 -28.01
C THR A 75 11.97 -0.82 -26.80
N TYR A 76 12.75 -1.87 -27.00
CA TYR A 76 13.22 -2.73 -25.90
C TYR A 76 14.06 -1.93 -24.90
N ASP A 77 15.00 -1.11 -25.38
CA ASP A 77 15.87 -0.31 -24.51
C ASP A 77 15.08 0.74 -23.73
N THR A 78 14.08 1.38 -24.35
CA THR A 78 13.15 2.28 -23.64
C THR A 78 12.39 1.57 -22.54
N ILE A 79 11.89 0.35 -22.77
CA ILE A 79 11.19 -0.46 -21.76
C ILE A 79 12.14 -0.78 -20.60
N ARG A 80 13.35 -1.23 -20.90
CA ARG A 80 14.38 -1.60 -19.95
C ARG A 80 14.82 -0.41 -19.08
N THR A 81 15.17 0.71 -19.72
CA THR A 81 15.62 1.92 -19.03
C THR A 81 14.51 2.55 -18.19
N THR A 82 13.28 2.55 -18.68
CA THR A 82 12.11 2.99 -17.90
C THR A 82 11.93 2.13 -16.65
N LEU A 83 12.09 0.81 -16.77
CA LEU A 83 12.00 -0.09 -15.63
C LEU A 83 13.16 0.14 -14.66
N ALA A 84 14.39 0.27 -15.15
CA ALA A 84 15.55 0.55 -14.34
C ALA A 84 15.40 1.87 -13.55
N ALA A 85 14.90 2.93 -14.19
CA ALA A 85 14.66 4.21 -13.54
C ALA A 85 13.63 4.11 -12.41
N LYS A 86 12.54 3.33 -12.59
CA LYS A 86 11.54 3.11 -11.55
C LYS A 86 12.10 2.36 -10.33
N PHE A 87 13.05 1.46 -10.53
CA PHE A 87 13.66 0.68 -9.46
C PHE A 87 14.90 1.34 -8.86
N ALA A 88 15.47 2.36 -9.49
CA ALA A 88 16.69 3.04 -9.02
C ALA A 88 16.55 3.58 -7.58
N LYS A 89 15.34 4.02 -7.19
CA LYS A 89 15.07 4.48 -5.83
C LYS A 89 15.20 3.39 -4.75
N PHE A 90 15.15 2.11 -5.12
CA PHE A 90 15.37 0.98 -4.21
C PHE A 90 16.82 0.50 -4.17
N ASP A 91 17.72 1.16 -4.93
CA ASP A 91 19.13 0.77 -5.07
C ASP A 91 20.05 1.49 -4.06
N THR A 92 19.50 2.03 -2.97
CA THR A 92 20.28 2.58 -1.87
C THR A 92 20.73 1.47 -0.93
N LYS A 93 21.90 1.64 -0.31
CA LYS A 93 22.48 0.65 0.59
C LYS A 93 21.56 0.33 1.77
N GLU A 94 20.87 1.37 2.28
CA GLU A 94 19.94 1.27 3.40
C GLU A 94 18.74 0.40 3.03
N LEU A 95 18.12 0.65 1.87
CA LEU A 95 16.98 -0.14 1.39
C LEU A 95 17.39 -1.56 1.01
N GLN A 96 18.56 -1.74 0.42
CA GLN A 96 19.09 -3.08 0.16
C GLN A 96 19.21 -3.88 1.44
N THR A 97 19.83 -3.31 2.48
CA THR A 97 19.97 -3.97 3.79
C THR A 97 18.62 -4.29 4.42
N MET A 98 17.68 -3.36 4.36
CA MET A 98 16.33 -3.56 4.91
C MET A 98 15.55 -4.67 4.18
N MET A 99 15.77 -4.83 2.87
CA MET A 99 15.04 -5.81 2.04
C MET A 99 15.80 -7.14 1.85
N ASP A 100 16.98 -7.29 2.40
CA ASP A 100 17.82 -8.49 2.21
C ASP A 100 17.42 -9.63 3.16
N GLY A 101 16.60 -9.32 4.17
CA GLY A 101 16.07 -10.26 5.14
C GLY A 101 14.55 -10.34 5.16
N ASN A 102 14.06 -11.24 6.00
CA ASN A 102 12.65 -11.34 6.35
C ASN A 102 12.58 -11.46 7.89
N ASP A 103 12.54 -10.29 8.56
CA ASP A 103 12.67 -10.22 10.01
C ASP A 103 11.42 -10.72 10.74
N PHE A 104 10.26 -10.70 10.07
CA PHE A 104 9.03 -11.23 10.62
C PHE A 104 8.04 -11.64 9.51
N ASP A 105 7.21 -12.62 9.82
CA ASP A 105 6.09 -13.01 8.96
C ASP A 105 4.89 -12.09 9.20
N ILE A 106 4.45 -11.39 8.16
CA ILE A 106 3.31 -10.47 8.22
C ILE A 106 2.04 -11.18 8.65
N ALA A 107 1.80 -12.42 8.21
CA ALA A 107 0.63 -13.20 8.59
C ALA A 107 0.57 -13.48 10.10
N SER A 108 1.73 -13.53 10.78
CA SER A 108 1.82 -13.76 12.22
C SER A 108 1.16 -12.66 13.07
N ILE A 109 0.95 -11.45 12.51
CA ILE A 109 0.25 -10.34 13.17
C ILE A 109 -1.21 -10.72 13.49
N GLY A 110 -1.84 -11.50 12.63
CA GLY A 110 -3.19 -12.02 12.84
C GLY A 110 -3.28 -13.23 13.77
N GLN A 111 -2.15 -13.78 14.23
CA GLN A 111 -2.05 -14.97 15.05
C GLN A 111 -1.74 -14.68 16.52
N ARG A 112 -0.98 -13.61 16.79
CA ARG A 112 -0.55 -13.21 18.13
C ARG A 112 -0.67 -11.71 18.31
N LYS A 113 -0.87 -11.26 19.57
CA LYS A 113 -0.90 -9.84 19.91
C LYS A 113 0.46 -9.19 19.56
N THR A 114 0.46 -8.31 18.58
CA THR A 114 1.66 -7.66 18.05
C THR A 114 1.36 -6.20 17.78
N ALA A 115 2.28 -5.30 18.06
CA ALA A 115 2.23 -3.89 17.64
C ALA A 115 3.41 -3.64 16.69
N ILE A 116 3.13 -3.07 15.52
CA ILE A 116 4.13 -2.68 14.53
C ILE A 116 4.03 -1.18 14.33
N PHE A 117 5.15 -0.49 14.50
CA PHE A 117 5.28 0.94 14.28
C PHE A 117 6.05 1.16 12.97
N VAL A 118 5.38 1.75 11.98
CA VAL A 118 5.98 2.14 10.70
C VAL A 118 6.15 3.65 10.72
N ILE A 119 7.39 4.09 10.86
CA ILE A 119 7.73 5.52 10.94
C ILE A 119 8.25 5.95 9.57
N VAL A 120 7.57 6.91 8.95
CA VAL A 120 7.93 7.50 7.66
C VAL A 120 8.14 8.99 7.88
N SER A 121 9.17 9.57 7.24
CA SER A 121 9.40 11.01 7.28
C SER A 121 8.28 11.74 6.54
N ASP A 122 7.82 12.85 7.11
CA ASP A 122 6.86 13.77 6.49
C ASP A 122 7.52 14.72 5.48
N THR A 123 8.83 14.94 5.60
CA THR A 123 9.62 15.84 4.75
C THR A 123 10.38 15.12 3.65
N ASP A 124 10.78 13.86 3.86
CA ASP A 124 11.48 13.02 2.88
C ASP A 124 10.57 11.93 2.31
N ARG A 125 10.10 12.14 1.10
CA ARG A 125 9.18 11.22 0.40
C ARG A 125 9.87 10.00 -0.25
N SER A 126 11.15 9.82 -0.04
CA SER A 126 11.89 8.67 -0.62
C SER A 126 11.33 7.32 -0.14
N MET A 127 10.80 7.27 1.09
CA MET A 127 10.25 6.08 1.72
C MET A 127 8.74 5.85 1.50
N ASP A 128 8.02 6.77 0.83
CA ASP A 128 6.59 6.61 0.55
C ASP A 128 6.30 5.31 -0.21
N SER A 129 7.12 4.99 -1.22
CA SER A 129 6.90 3.79 -2.03
C SER A 129 7.16 2.48 -1.28
N PRO A 130 8.25 2.32 -0.51
CA PRO A 130 8.42 1.19 0.41
C PRO A 130 7.27 1.04 1.39
N ALA A 131 6.81 2.13 2.02
CA ALA A 131 5.70 2.11 2.96
C ALA A 131 4.38 1.67 2.29
N ASN A 132 4.07 2.20 1.11
CA ASN A 132 2.88 1.81 0.35
C ASN A 132 2.89 0.33 -0.04
N ILE A 133 4.05 -0.19 -0.45
CA ILE A 133 4.23 -1.61 -0.75
C ILE A 133 4.03 -2.44 0.51
N PHE A 134 4.62 -2.03 1.64
CA PHE A 134 4.47 -2.72 2.93
C PHE A 134 2.99 -2.82 3.34
N PHE A 135 2.26 -1.72 3.38
CA PHE A 135 0.84 -1.72 3.77
C PHE A 135 -0.03 -2.53 2.81
N THR A 136 0.23 -2.43 1.50
CA THR A 136 -0.48 -3.24 0.49
C THR A 136 -0.23 -4.73 0.71
N GLN A 137 1.03 -5.12 0.92
CA GLN A 137 1.40 -6.51 1.19
C GLN A 137 0.85 -6.99 2.53
N ALA A 138 0.90 -6.16 3.58
CA ALA A 138 0.37 -6.51 4.90
C ALA A 138 -1.13 -6.81 4.85
N MET A 139 -1.91 -5.97 4.19
CA MET A 139 -3.35 -6.20 4.02
C MET A 139 -3.62 -7.46 3.19
N ASN A 140 -2.91 -7.66 2.07
CA ASN A 140 -3.08 -8.83 1.21
C ASN A 140 -2.69 -10.13 1.93
N ALA A 141 -1.56 -10.13 2.65
CA ALA A 141 -1.10 -11.30 3.40
C ALA A 141 -2.07 -11.69 4.52
N LEU A 142 -2.58 -10.71 5.27
CA LEU A 142 -3.57 -10.95 6.32
C LEU A 142 -4.91 -11.44 5.75
N CYS A 143 -5.37 -10.86 4.63
CA CYS A 143 -6.57 -11.35 3.95
C CYS A 143 -6.36 -12.77 3.42
N GLY A 144 -5.23 -13.04 2.78
CA GLY A 144 -4.89 -14.37 2.26
C GLY A 144 -4.79 -15.41 3.37
N TYR A 145 -4.17 -15.06 4.50
CA TYR A 145 -4.11 -15.93 5.68
C TYR A 145 -5.52 -16.22 6.25
N ALA A 146 -6.36 -15.17 6.38
CA ALA A 146 -7.74 -15.35 6.84
C ALA A 146 -8.53 -16.28 5.92
N ASP A 147 -8.43 -16.10 4.60
CA ASP A 147 -9.20 -16.84 3.61
C ASP A 147 -8.76 -18.30 3.46
N ASN A 148 -7.46 -18.60 3.57
CA ASN A 148 -6.92 -19.91 3.27
C ASN A 148 -6.63 -20.77 4.51
N GLU A 149 -6.30 -20.15 5.66
CA GLU A 149 -5.77 -20.85 6.82
C GLU A 149 -6.65 -20.70 8.07
N CYS A 150 -7.60 -19.75 8.09
CA CYS A 150 -8.40 -19.48 9.26
C CYS A 150 -9.81 -20.06 9.15
N LYS A 151 -10.35 -20.49 10.29
CA LYS A 151 -11.76 -20.88 10.40
C LYS A 151 -12.64 -19.65 10.15
N ASP A 152 -13.72 -19.85 9.39
CA ASP A 152 -14.71 -18.81 9.06
C ASP A 152 -14.10 -17.60 8.31
N SER A 153 -12.96 -17.80 7.64
CA SER A 153 -12.21 -16.75 6.91
C SER A 153 -11.95 -15.51 7.78
N ARG A 154 -11.69 -15.70 9.08
CA ARG A 154 -11.50 -14.62 10.05
C ARG A 154 -10.23 -14.84 10.87
N LEU A 155 -9.43 -13.75 11.01
CA LEU A 155 -8.20 -13.77 11.80
C LEU A 155 -8.49 -14.14 13.26
N PRO A 156 -7.67 -15.00 13.89
CA PRO A 156 -7.77 -15.33 15.32
C PRO A 156 -7.62 -14.10 16.21
N ILE A 157 -6.71 -13.21 15.87
CA ILE A 157 -6.51 -11.92 16.52
C ILE A 157 -6.92 -10.81 15.55
N PRO A 158 -7.93 -9.99 15.89
CA PRO A 158 -8.31 -8.85 15.05
C PRO A 158 -7.15 -7.86 14.87
N VAL A 159 -6.98 -7.40 13.64
CA VAL A 159 -5.91 -6.45 13.30
C VAL A 159 -6.52 -5.07 13.01
N ARG A 160 -5.91 -4.02 13.57
CA ARG A 160 -6.27 -2.65 13.28
C ARG A 160 -5.09 -1.91 12.64
N PHE A 161 -5.31 -1.34 11.48
CA PHE A 161 -4.39 -0.39 10.87
C PHE A 161 -4.78 1.02 11.32
N ILE A 162 -3.82 1.75 11.90
CA ILE A 162 -3.96 3.17 12.25
C ILE A 162 -3.05 3.91 11.28
N LEU A 163 -3.65 4.66 10.37
CA LEU A 163 -2.97 5.34 9.27
C LEU A 163 -3.09 6.84 9.47
N ASP A 164 -2.06 7.41 10.06
CA ASP A 164 -1.93 8.85 10.26
C ASP A 164 -1.50 9.53 8.95
N ASP A 165 -1.95 10.75 8.72
CA ASP A 165 -1.76 11.50 7.47
C ASP A 165 -2.03 10.65 6.21
N PHE A 166 -3.10 9.85 6.25
CA PHE A 166 -3.51 9.00 5.14
C PHE A 166 -3.78 9.80 3.88
N ALA A 167 -3.41 9.25 2.73
CA ALA A 167 -3.46 9.88 1.40
C ALA A 167 -2.41 10.97 1.13
N THR A 168 -1.67 11.45 2.13
CA THR A 168 -0.53 12.34 1.94
C THR A 168 0.77 11.54 1.87
N ASN A 169 1.03 10.73 2.89
CA ASN A 169 2.27 9.95 3.04
C ASN A 169 2.09 8.47 2.70
N CYS A 170 0.86 7.98 2.74
CA CYS A 170 0.56 6.57 2.48
C CYS A 170 -0.63 6.43 1.53
N ARG A 171 -0.35 6.11 0.27
CA ARG A 171 -1.37 5.75 -0.70
C ARG A 171 -1.33 4.25 -0.95
N ILE A 172 -2.22 3.50 -0.31
CA ILE A 172 -2.34 2.06 -0.51
C ILE A 172 -3.06 1.82 -1.83
N GLU A 173 -2.40 1.12 -2.75
CA GLU A 173 -3.00 0.73 -4.03
C GLU A 173 -4.19 -0.21 -3.77
N GLU A 174 -5.25 -0.13 -4.57
CA GLU A 174 -6.48 -0.93 -4.42
C GLU A 174 -7.23 -0.73 -3.08
N PHE A 175 -6.87 0.25 -2.24
CA PHE A 175 -7.47 0.47 -0.94
C PHE A 175 -9.00 0.64 -0.97
N PRO A 176 -9.59 1.37 -1.94
CA PRO A 176 -11.04 1.51 -2.06
C PRO A 176 -11.76 0.16 -2.21
N ARG A 177 -11.13 -0.79 -2.92
CA ARG A 177 -11.63 -2.15 -3.07
C ARG A 177 -11.43 -2.97 -1.80
N MET A 178 -10.28 -2.82 -1.16
CA MET A 178 -9.92 -3.60 0.04
C MET A 178 -10.80 -3.22 1.24
N ILE A 179 -11.04 -1.93 1.49
CA ILE A 179 -11.80 -1.45 2.65
C ILE A 179 -13.21 -2.04 2.74
N SER A 180 -13.84 -2.35 1.60
CA SER A 180 -15.16 -2.96 1.56
C SER A 180 -15.19 -4.44 1.97
N SER A 181 -14.05 -5.13 1.97
CA SER A 181 -13.95 -6.58 2.20
C SER A 181 -13.21 -7.00 3.46
N ILE A 182 -12.34 -6.15 4.03
CA ILE A 182 -11.46 -6.52 5.16
C ILE A 182 -12.20 -6.76 6.48
N ARG A 183 -13.40 -6.16 6.66
CA ARG A 183 -14.18 -6.27 7.90
C ARG A 183 -14.53 -7.72 8.25
N SER A 184 -14.96 -8.52 7.28
CA SER A 184 -15.32 -9.93 7.49
C SER A 184 -14.13 -10.74 8.03
N ARG A 185 -12.92 -10.38 7.61
CA ARG A 185 -11.67 -11.04 8.01
C ARG A 185 -11.15 -10.62 9.39
N GLY A 186 -11.85 -9.74 10.09
CA GLY A 186 -11.42 -9.20 11.40
C GLY A 186 -10.37 -8.10 11.28
N ILE A 187 -10.29 -7.46 10.13
CA ILE A 187 -9.38 -6.33 9.90
C ILE A 187 -10.18 -5.03 9.92
N SER A 188 -9.69 -4.03 10.62
CA SER A 188 -10.25 -2.69 10.69
C SER A 188 -9.21 -1.63 10.38
N VAL A 189 -9.67 -0.46 9.93
CA VAL A 189 -8.80 0.68 9.62
C VAL A 189 -9.29 1.92 10.38
N MET A 190 -8.35 2.75 10.80
CA MET A 190 -8.57 4.09 11.30
C MET A 190 -7.73 5.03 10.42
N LEU A 191 -8.42 5.92 9.71
CA LEU A 191 -7.80 6.86 8.77
C LEU A 191 -7.84 8.25 9.39
N MET A 192 -6.71 8.93 9.42
CA MET A 192 -6.63 10.33 9.80
C MET A 192 -6.23 11.15 8.59
N VAL A 193 -7.03 12.16 8.28
CA VAL A 193 -6.81 13.09 7.16
C VAL A 193 -7.08 14.51 7.62
N GLN A 194 -6.39 15.46 7.06
CA GLN A 194 -6.58 16.88 7.40
C GLN A 194 -7.87 17.45 6.75
N SER A 195 -8.26 16.90 5.59
CA SER A 195 -9.50 17.25 4.90
C SER A 195 -9.97 16.13 3.96
N GLU A 196 -11.27 16.13 3.59
CA GLU A 196 -11.76 15.23 2.54
C GLU A 196 -11.13 15.56 1.17
N ALA A 197 -10.69 16.80 0.95
CA ALA A 197 -9.99 17.19 -0.28
C ALA A 197 -8.68 16.44 -0.48
N GLN A 198 -7.91 16.18 0.58
CA GLN A 198 -6.68 15.35 0.49
C GLN A 198 -7.00 13.92 0.05
N LEU A 199 -8.08 13.35 0.57
CA LEU A 199 -8.51 12.01 0.18
C LEU A 199 -8.93 11.97 -1.30
N THR A 200 -9.65 12.99 -1.76
CA THR A 200 -10.03 13.15 -3.17
C THR A 200 -8.81 13.34 -4.07
N GLN A 201 -7.81 14.10 -3.64
CA GLN A 201 -6.55 14.25 -4.38
C GLN A 201 -5.81 12.91 -4.52
N GLY A 202 -5.82 12.08 -3.48
CA GLY A 202 -5.14 10.78 -3.47
C GLY A 202 -5.88 9.69 -4.26
N TYR A 203 -7.21 9.66 -4.18
CA TYR A 203 -8.04 8.56 -4.68
C TYR A 203 -9.12 8.97 -5.69
N ALA A 204 -9.18 10.25 -6.09
CA ALA A 204 -10.17 10.78 -7.02
C ALA A 204 -11.62 10.37 -6.62
N ASP A 205 -12.41 9.85 -7.55
CA ASP A 205 -13.81 9.44 -7.30
C ASP A 205 -13.93 8.29 -6.27
N ASP A 206 -12.89 7.50 -6.10
CA ASP A 206 -12.85 6.41 -5.12
C ASP A 206 -12.80 6.90 -3.66
N ALA A 207 -12.49 8.18 -3.41
CA ALA A 207 -12.55 8.77 -2.07
C ALA A 207 -13.93 8.60 -1.42
N VAL A 208 -14.99 8.74 -2.20
CA VAL A 208 -16.38 8.53 -1.74
C VAL A 208 -16.59 7.10 -1.26
N THR A 209 -16.01 6.12 -1.95
CA THR A 209 -16.06 4.71 -1.55
C THR A 209 -15.36 4.49 -0.21
N ILE A 210 -14.19 5.11 -0.01
CA ILE A 210 -13.44 5.00 1.25
C ILE A 210 -14.28 5.58 2.40
N ILE A 211 -14.76 6.81 2.27
CA ILE A 211 -15.57 7.49 3.30
C ILE A 211 -16.84 6.69 3.64
N SER A 212 -17.53 6.18 2.62
CA SER A 212 -18.78 5.43 2.79
C SER A 212 -18.61 4.09 3.47
N ASN A 213 -17.41 3.49 3.41
CA ASN A 213 -17.08 2.25 4.11
C ASN A 213 -16.61 2.47 5.56
N CYS A 214 -16.36 3.71 5.98
CA CYS A 214 -16.10 4.05 7.37
C CYS A 214 -17.42 4.10 8.15
N ASP A 215 -17.58 3.21 9.13
CA ASP A 215 -18.79 3.12 9.96
C ASP A 215 -18.93 4.31 10.92
N THR A 216 -17.79 4.84 11.35
CA THR A 216 -17.70 6.01 12.24
C THR A 216 -16.85 7.08 11.56
N TYR A 217 -17.35 8.31 11.56
CA TYR A 217 -16.64 9.50 11.08
C TYR A 217 -16.57 10.52 12.21
N VAL A 218 -15.37 11.00 12.52
CA VAL A 218 -15.12 12.01 13.55
C VAL A 218 -14.59 13.28 12.88
N TYR A 219 -15.28 14.40 13.06
CA TYR A 219 -14.86 15.71 12.58
C TYR A 219 -14.39 16.59 13.73
N LEU A 220 -13.13 16.98 13.68
CA LEU A 220 -12.46 17.75 14.76
C LEU A 220 -12.45 19.26 14.50
N GLY A 221 -13.10 19.71 13.45
CA GLY A 221 -13.03 21.10 12.97
C GLY A 221 -11.98 21.28 11.88
N GLY A 222 -11.95 22.45 11.30
CA GLY A 222 -11.01 22.83 10.24
C GLY A 222 -11.52 23.99 9.41
N ASN A 223 -10.64 24.56 8.60
CA ASN A 223 -10.93 25.73 7.76
C ASN A 223 -11.31 25.34 6.30
N ASP A 224 -11.30 24.05 5.96
CA ASP A 224 -11.71 23.62 4.64
C ASP A 224 -13.22 23.70 4.47
N VAL A 225 -13.65 24.63 3.62
CA VAL A 225 -15.07 24.93 3.39
C VAL A 225 -15.78 23.74 2.79
N THR A 226 -15.16 23.00 1.88
CA THR A 226 -15.75 21.84 1.21
C THR A 226 -16.09 20.74 2.21
N THR A 227 -15.16 20.41 3.09
CA THR A 227 -15.40 19.46 4.18
C THR A 227 -16.46 19.98 5.14
N ALA A 228 -16.40 21.27 5.52
CA ALA A 228 -17.36 21.86 6.44
C ALA A 228 -18.81 21.86 5.85
N GLU A 229 -18.97 22.05 4.54
CA GLU A 229 -20.28 21.92 3.86
C GLU A 229 -20.80 20.48 3.92
N ALA A 230 -19.95 19.49 3.70
CA ALA A 230 -20.33 18.08 3.82
C ALA A 230 -20.80 17.76 5.25
N ILE A 231 -20.07 18.25 6.25
CA ILE A 231 -20.42 18.07 7.67
C ILE A 231 -21.72 18.82 8.02
N SER A 232 -21.88 20.06 7.56
CA SER A 232 -23.10 20.89 7.75
C SER A 232 -24.35 20.13 7.29
N LYS A 233 -24.29 19.51 6.11
CA LYS A 233 -25.37 18.67 5.57
C LYS A 233 -25.61 17.42 6.43
N ARG A 234 -24.56 16.76 6.89
CA ARG A 234 -24.66 15.52 7.70
C ARG A 234 -25.27 15.77 9.10
N CYS A 235 -24.91 16.87 9.74
CA CYS A 235 -25.42 17.21 11.08
C CYS A 235 -26.66 18.12 11.06
N ASN A 236 -27.11 18.54 9.88
CA ASN A 236 -28.22 19.51 9.70
C ASN A 236 -27.99 20.80 10.53
N LYS A 237 -26.78 21.36 10.44
CA LYS A 237 -26.43 22.63 11.12
C LYS A 237 -25.95 23.64 10.10
N PRO A 238 -26.15 24.96 10.37
CA PRO A 238 -25.64 26.01 9.49
C PRO A 238 -24.12 25.91 9.31
N LEU A 239 -23.62 26.19 8.11
CA LEU A 239 -22.19 26.12 7.78
C LEU A 239 -21.32 26.96 8.72
N ASN A 240 -21.78 28.16 9.10
CA ASN A 240 -21.07 29.04 10.04
C ASN A 240 -20.86 28.40 11.42
N GLN A 241 -21.79 27.56 11.90
CA GLN A 241 -21.60 26.83 13.16
C GLN A 241 -20.54 25.74 13.04
N VAL A 242 -20.44 25.10 11.89
CA VAL A 242 -19.43 24.06 11.64
C VAL A 242 -18.05 24.69 11.50
N LEU A 243 -17.92 25.79 10.73
CA LEU A 243 -16.65 26.49 10.53
C LEU A 243 -16.13 27.18 11.83
N ASN A 244 -17.02 27.66 12.69
CA ASN A 244 -16.67 28.32 13.94
C ASN A 244 -16.75 27.37 15.15
N MET A 245 -16.62 26.07 14.93
CA MET A 245 -16.62 25.09 16.01
C MET A 245 -15.41 25.33 16.95
N PRO A 246 -15.63 25.44 18.29
CA PRO A 246 -14.53 25.64 19.22
C PRO A 246 -13.52 24.49 19.18
N ILE A 247 -12.24 24.83 19.36
CA ILE A 247 -11.18 23.85 19.50
C ILE A 247 -11.46 22.93 20.71
N GLY A 248 -11.21 21.64 20.55
CA GLY A 248 -11.50 20.65 21.59
C GLY A 248 -12.92 20.04 21.48
N ASN A 249 -13.75 20.51 20.55
CA ASN A 249 -15.04 19.89 20.26
C ASN A 249 -14.98 19.04 18.99
N CYS A 250 -15.90 18.10 18.85
CA CYS A 250 -16.01 17.26 17.66
C CYS A 250 -17.45 16.88 17.35
N TRP A 251 -17.69 16.57 16.08
CA TRP A 251 -18.86 15.85 15.61
C TRP A 251 -18.52 14.39 15.39
N VAL A 252 -19.35 13.50 15.94
CA VAL A 252 -19.24 12.05 15.75
C VAL A 252 -20.46 11.56 14.99
N PHE A 253 -20.21 10.97 13.83
CA PHE A 253 -21.22 10.34 12.98
C PHE A 253 -20.99 8.83 13.02
N ARG A 254 -22.00 8.08 13.42
CA ARG A 254 -22.00 6.63 13.43
C ARG A 254 -23.19 6.09 12.66
N ARG A 255 -22.95 5.09 11.85
CA ARG A 255 -24.03 4.46 11.06
C ARG A 255 -25.17 4.01 11.97
N GLY A 256 -26.42 4.40 11.62
CA GLY A 256 -27.61 4.05 12.36
C GLY A 256 -27.85 4.86 13.64
N SER A 257 -27.05 5.92 13.89
CA SER A 257 -27.20 6.80 15.05
C SER A 257 -27.35 8.26 14.63
N GLN A 258 -27.96 9.07 15.48
CA GLN A 258 -27.96 10.52 15.29
C GLN A 258 -26.55 11.09 15.48
N PRO A 259 -26.20 12.17 14.75
CA PRO A 259 -24.95 12.88 14.94
C PRO A 259 -24.82 13.38 16.40
N VAL A 260 -23.64 13.15 16.98
CA VAL A 260 -23.34 13.60 18.36
C VAL A 260 -22.31 14.72 18.31
N TYR A 261 -22.63 15.83 18.97
CA TYR A 261 -21.67 16.90 19.22
C TYR A 261 -21.14 16.78 20.65
N THR A 262 -19.84 16.69 20.83
CA THR A 262 -19.20 16.46 22.11
C THR A 262 -17.84 17.13 22.21
N THR A 263 -17.25 17.15 23.40
CA THR A 263 -15.89 17.59 23.68
C THR A 263 -14.93 16.40 23.65
N LEU A 264 -13.70 16.63 23.23
CA LEU A 264 -12.62 15.65 23.32
C LEU A 264 -12.20 15.48 24.78
N SER A 265 -12.02 14.24 25.21
CA SER A 265 -11.43 13.93 26.52
C SER A 265 -9.94 14.23 26.54
N ASP A 266 -9.42 14.67 27.68
CA ASP A 266 -7.97 14.80 27.85
C ASP A 266 -7.33 13.39 27.87
N VAL A 267 -6.32 13.20 27.03
CA VAL A 267 -5.59 11.94 26.94
C VAL A 267 -4.99 11.53 28.31
N LYS A 268 -4.55 12.51 29.12
CA LYS A 268 -4.00 12.25 30.47
C LYS A 268 -5.06 11.72 31.43
N GLU A 269 -6.29 12.19 31.32
CA GLU A 269 -7.40 11.66 32.11
C GLU A 269 -7.75 10.24 31.67
N CYS A 270 -7.84 9.98 30.38
CA CYS A 270 -8.08 8.64 29.85
C CYS A 270 -7.00 7.63 30.27
N ILE A 271 -5.72 8.02 30.26
CA ILE A 271 -4.62 7.15 30.74
C ILE A 271 -4.75 6.84 32.21
N ARG A 272 -5.05 7.84 33.06
CA ARG A 272 -5.27 7.61 34.51
C ARG A 272 -6.43 6.67 34.77
N GLU A 273 -7.53 6.81 34.03
CA GLU A 273 -8.68 5.89 34.16
C GLU A 273 -8.32 4.47 33.77
N MET A 274 -7.50 4.27 32.74
CA MET A 274 -7.04 2.94 32.31
C MET A 274 -6.05 2.30 33.29
N GLU A 275 -5.25 3.09 34.01
CA GLU A 275 -4.31 2.62 35.03
C GLU A 275 -5.01 2.22 36.35
N MET A 276 -6.26 2.64 36.56
CA MET A 276 -7.07 2.31 37.72
C MET A 276 -7.95 1.05 37.56
N ILE A 277 -7.96 0.45 36.37
CA ILE A 277 -8.67 -0.79 36.05
C ILE A 277 -7.68 -1.97 36.03
#